data_39c0945c87391117ce70f9100ec034c3
#
_entry.id   39c0945c87391117ce70f9100ec034c3
#
_cell.length_a   1.000
_cell.length_b   1.000
_cell.length_c   1.000
_cell.angle_alpha   90.00
_cell.angle_beta   90.00
_cell.angle_gamma   90.00
#
_symmetry.space_group_name_H-M   'P 1'
#
loop_
_entity.id
_entity.type
_entity.pdbx_description
1 polymer ?
#
loop_
_entity_poly.entity_id
_entity_poly.type
_entity_poly.pdbx_seq_one_letter_code
_entity_poly.pdbx_strand_id
1 'polypeptide(L)'
;MNRFADYFSNYVNDDTITYIGNGDITSFTVSRQDRELAIGLNLESFVDYGIVENSQNQIARAMELKKVHINPRFPKSEFSLDNIERILEYVRHESPAANGFFDGCEAELEDRTLTLCLKKGGKDVLESQKVDRAIANKIYELFDLDFVVIFLEVQAFDIEKAVQKAVEERRAEEQHKKEEEEKNVNHELWDELPVFKDTLKKIYGKAIHEKPKNIADVSTEDGYITVWGDVLKTEVRETKR
;
A
#
# COMPACT_ATOMS: atom_id res chain seq x y z
N MET A 1 -5.49 -1.01 46.03
CA MET A 1 -5.57 -1.15 44.55
C MET A 1 -5.50 -2.65 44.28
N ASN A 2 -6.45 -3.21 43.58
CA ASN A 2 -6.46 -4.64 43.25
C ASN A 2 -5.77 -4.82 41.90
N ARG A 3 -4.48 -5.05 41.91
CA ARG A 3 -3.71 -5.23 40.67
C ARG A 3 -3.92 -6.63 40.09
N PHE A 4 -3.90 -6.73 38.78
CA PHE A 4 -4.01 -8.00 38.07
C PHE A 4 -2.95 -9.01 38.53
N ALA A 5 -1.71 -8.59 38.71
CA ALA A 5 -0.64 -9.45 39.18
C ALA A 5 -0.89 -10.06 40.56
N ASP A 6 -1.57 -9.34 41.47
CA ASP A 6 -1.83 -9.83 42.83
C ASP A 6 -2.69 -11.11 42.83
N TYR A 7 -3.52 -11.30 41.81
CA TYR A 7 -4.43 -12.43 41.69
C TYR A 7 -4.01 -13.49 40.68
N PHE A 8 -3.34 -13.07 39.63
CA PHE A 8 -3.12 -13.91 38.46
C PHE A 8 -1.66 -14.21 38.13
N SER A 9 -0.67 -13.69 38.87
CA SER A 9 0.74 -13.94 38.63
C SER A 9 1.15 -15.40 38.55
N ASN A 10 0.46 -16.28 39.32
CA ASN A 10 0.72 -17.72 39.31
C ASN A 10 0.06 -18.47 38.14
N TYR A 11 -0.78 -17.81 37.36
CA TYR A 11 -1.60 -18.43 36.31
C TYR A 11 -1.20 -17.97 34.88
N VAL A 12 -0.38 -16.97 34.79
CA VAL A 12 0.09 -16.40 33.52
C VAL A 12 1.63 -16.31 33.46
N ASN A 13 2.18 -16.19 32.29
CA ASN A 13 3.65 -16.08 32.11
C ASN A 13 4.16 -14.66 32.41
N ASP A 14 5.49 -14.53 32.54
CA ASP A 14 6.16 -13.26 32.87
C ASP A 14 5.92 -12.19 31.81
N ASP A 15 5.84 -12.55 30.50
CA ASP A 15 5.52 -11.62 29.43
C ASP A 15 4.15 -10.98 29.65
N THR A 16 3.15 -11.78 29.97
CA THR A 16 1.79 -11.29 30.28
C THR A 16 1.82 -10.34 31.48
N ILE A 17 2.54 -10.70 32.54
CA ILE A 17 2.66 -9.85 33.74
C ILE A 17 3.31 -8.53 33.41
N THR A 18 4.29 -8.51 32.53
CA THR A 18 4.97 -7.28 32.11
C THR A 18 4.00 -6.27 31.49
N TYR A 19 3.07 -6.73 30.67
CA TYR A 19 2.14 -5.86 29.94
C TYR A 19 0.86 -5.51 30.72
N ILE A 20 0.26 -6.47 31.41
CA ILE A 20 -1.05 -6.27 32.05
C ILE A 20 -1.03 -6.42 33.58
N GLY A 21 0.11 -6.82 34.15
CA GLY A 21 0.22 -7.10 35.58
C GLY A 21 -0.08 -5.91 36.50
N ASN A 22 0.29 -4.70 36.08
CA ASN A 22 0.02 -3.45 36.80
C ASN A 22 -1.40 -2.91 36.63
N GLY A 23 -2.21 -3.54 35.76
CA GLY A 23 -3.58 -3.12 35.55
C GLY A 23 -4.46 -3.25 36.78
N ASP A 24 -5.33 -2.25 36.99
CA ASP A 24 -6.28 -2.23 38.08
C ASP A 24 -7.56 -3.00 37.71
N ILE A 25 -7.90 -4.00 38.50
CA ILE A 25 -9.15 -4.76 38.33
C ILE A 25 -10.32 -3.88 38.76
N THR A 26 -11.24 -3.61 37.83
CA THR A 26 -12.42 -2.77 38.03
C THR A 26 -13.69 -3.60 38.30
N SER A 27 -13.76 -4.79 37.72
CA SER A 27 -14.87 -5.70 37.90
C SER A 27 -14.42 -7.15 37.84
N PHE A 28 -15.14 -8.00 38.53
CA PHE A 28 -14.87 -9.42 38.57
C PHE A 28 -16.19 -10.20 38.66
N THR A 29 -16.51 -10.94 37.59
CA THR A 29 -17.78 -11.69 37.53
C THR A 29 -17.51 -13.15 37.25
N VAL A 30 -18.03 -14.04 38.04
CA VAL A 30 -17.87 -15.50 37.91
C VAL A 30 -19.22 -16.15 37.67
N SER A 31 -19.37 -16.82 36.55
CA SER A 31 -20.48 -17.75 36.31
C SER A 31 -20.03 -19.17 36.64
N ARG A 32 -20.50 -19.68 37.76
CA ARG A 32 -20.19 -21.07 38.16
C ARG A 32 -20.86 -22.09 37.26
N GLN A 33 -22.05 -21.77 36.77
CA GLN A 33 -22.84 -22.66 35.93
C GLN A 33 -22.19 -22.84 34.56
N ASP A 34 -21.70 -21.77 34.00
CA ASP A 34 -21.05 -21.75 32.67
C ASP A 34 -19.54 -22.00 32.76
N ARG A 35 -18.96 -21.95 33.98
CA ARG A 35 -17.51 -21.99 34.20
C ARG A 35 -16.78 -20.87 33.47
N GLU A 36 -17.33 -19.68 33.57
CA GLU A 36 -16.80 -18.48 32.91
C GLU A 36 -16.39 -17.42 33.95
N LEU A 37 -15.36 -16.68 33.59
CA LEU A 37 -14.82 -15.55 34.34
C LEU A 37 -14.73 -14.32 33.45
N ALA A 38 -15.28 -13.19 33.90
CA ALA A 38 -15.11 -11.90 33.25
C ALA A 38 -14.38 -10.94 34.18
N ILE A 39 -13.36 -10.28 33.69
CA ILE A 39 -12.47 -9.35 34.38
C ILE A 39 -12.49 -8.01 33.65
N GLY A 40 -12.93 -6.95 34.32
CA GLY A 40 -12.70 -5.59 33.85
C GLY A 40 -11.33 -5.11 34.30
N LEU A 41 -10.54 -4.55 33.41
CA LEU A 41 -9.15 -4.19 33.69
C LEU A 41 -8.82 -2.79 33.14
N ASN A 42 -8.42 -1.85 34.00
CA ASN A 42 -7.89 -0.58 33.57
C ASN A 42 -6.38 -0.69 33.44
N LEU A 43 -5.86 -0.31 32.26
CA LEU A 43 -4.44 -0.34 31.92
C LEU A 43 -3.94 1.08 31.67
N GLU A 44 -2.68 1.35 31.96
CA GLU A 44 -2.07 2.68 31.75
C GLU A 44 -1.62 2.91 30.31
N SER A 45 -1.34 1.83 29.57
CA SER A 45 -0.91 1.87 28.18
C SER A 45 -1.64 0.85 27.32
N PHE A 46 -1.72 1.12 26.03
CA PHE A 46 -2.38 0.25 25.06
C PHE A 46 -1.64 -1.08 24.89
N VAL A 47 -2.38 -2.18 24.96
CA VAL A 47 -1.87 -3.55 24.85
C VAL A 47 -2.52 -4.24 23.68
N ASP A 48 -1.77 -5.05 22.93
CA ASP A 48 -2.25 -5.81 21.78
C ASP A 48 -3.25 -6.89 22.21
N TYR A 49 -4.25 -7.11 21.35
CA TYR A 49 -5.26 -8.15 21.57
C TYR A 49 -4.64 -9.52 21.83
N GLY A 50 -3.59 -9.90 21.10
CA GLY A 50 -2.90 -11.18 21.26
C GLY A 50 -2.37 -11.44 22.66
N ILE A 51 -1.93 -10.38 23.38
CA ILE A 51 -1.48 -10.50 24.79
C ILE A 51 -2.67 -10.75 25.69
N VAL A 52 -3.77 -10.03 25.46
CA VAL A 52 -5.02 -10.20 26.23
C VAL A 52 -5.58 -11.60 26.02
N GLU A 53 -5.66 -12.07 24.77
CA GLU A 53 -6.14 -13.40 24.41
C GLU A 53 -5.28 -14.51 25.02
N ASN A 54 -3.94 -14.35 24.93
CA ASN A 54 -3.01 -15.31 25.55
C ASN A 54 -3.23 -15.41 27.06
N SER A 55 -3.42 -14.27 27.71
CA SER A 55 -3.72 -14.21 29.16
C SER A 55 -5.02 -14.93 29.51
N GLN A 56 -6.08 -14.69 28.73
CA GLN A 56 -7.38 -15.35 28.87
C GLN A 56 -7.23 -16.87 28.78
N ASN A 57 -6.46 -17.33 27.77
CA ASN A 57 -6.23 -18.75 27.53
C ASN A 57 -5.40 -19.40 28.65
N GLN A 58 -4.38 -18.72 29.17
CA GLN A 58 -3.56 -19.23 30.28
C GLN A 58 -4.37 -19.37 31.56
N ILE A 59 -5.14 -18.34 31.94
CA ILE A 59 -6.00 -18.37 33.12
C ILE A 59 -7.08 -19.45 32.99
N ALA A 60 -7.72 -19.54 31.80
CA ALA A 60 -8.75 -20.53 31.55
C ALA A 60 -8.23 -21.97 31.76
N ARG A 61 -7.02 -22.26 31.26
CA ARG A 61 -6.36 -23.56 31.44
C ARG A 61 -5.98 -23.83 32.88
N ALA A 62 -5.33 -22.85 33.52
CA ALA A 62 -4.81 -23.02 34.87
C ALA A 62 -5.92 -23.16 35.92
N MET A 63 -7.05 -22.49 35.71
CA MET A 63 -8.23 -22.57 36.63
C MET A 63 -9.30 -23.55 36.14
N GLU A 64 -9.03 -24.32 35.10
CA GLU A 64 -9.96 -25.26 34.48
C GLU A 64 -11.33 -24.64 34.14
N LEU A 65 -11.32 -23.37 33.68
CA LEU A 65 -12.52 -22.66 33.24
C LEU A 65 -12.79 -22.95 31.75
N LYS A 66 -14.04 -22.83 31.36
CA LYS A 66 -14.46 -22.96 29.98
C LYS A 66 -14.04 -21.73 29.17
N LYS A 67 -14.16 -20.55 29.77
CA LYS A 67 -13.84 -19.29 29.14
C LYS A 67 -13.45 -18.24 30.18
N VAL A 68 -12.50 -17.40 29.79
CA VAL A 68 -12.12 -16.17 30.50
C VAL A 68 -12.22 -15.00 29.53
N HIS A 69 -12.86 -13.93 29.99
CA HIS A 69 -12.97 -12.68 29.28
C HIS A 69 -12.23 -11.60 30.06
N ILE A 70 -11.25 -10.98 29.47
CA ILE A 70 -10.61 -9.77 29.98
C ILE A 70 -11.08 -8.61 29.11
N ASN A 71 -11.73 -7.64 29.78
CA ASN A 71 -12.23 -6.42 29.13
C ASN A 71 -11.31 -5.26 29.50
N PRO A 72 -10.26 -4.98 28.70
CA PRO A 72 -9.33 -3.92 28.99
C PRO A 72 -9.95 -2.55 28.69
N ARG A 73 -9.54 -1.55 29.49
CA ARG A 73 -9.80 -0.12 29.23
C ARG A 73 -8.49 0.62 29.29
N PHE A 74 -8.30 1.52 28.36
CA PHE A 74 -7.10 2.32 28.18
C PHE A 74 -7.43 3.81 28.36
N PRO A 75 -6.46 4.66 28.76
CA PRO A 75 -6.63 6.10 28.74
C PRO A 75 -6.94 6.62 27.32
N LYS A 76 -7.75 7.67 27.23
CA LYS A 76 -8.07 8.31 25.94
C LYS A 76 -6.84 8.79 25.18
N SER A 77 -5.77 9.12 25.90
CA SER A 77 -4.47 9.53 25.33
C SER A 77 -3.75 8.43 24.56
N GLU A 78 -4.09 7.16 24.82
CA GLU A 78 -3.52 6.00 24.14
C GLU A 78 -4.19 5.71 22.80
N PHE A 79 -5.31 6.39 22.48
CA PHE A 79 -5.91 6.30 21.17
C PHE A 79 -5.08 7.06 20.16
N SER A 80 -4.59 6.38 19.14
CA SER A 80 -3.85 6.95 18.01
C SER A 80 -4.25 6.28 16.72
N LEU A 81 -4.30 7.02 15.63
CA LEU A 81 -4.50 6.46 14.28
C LEU A 81 -3.39 5.50 13.88
N ASP A 82 -2.16 5.72 14.37
CA ASP A 82 -1.03 4.82 14.14
C ASP A 82 -1.28 3.41 14.72
N ASN A 83 -2.14 3.32 15.74
CA ASN A 83 -2.52 2.07 16.38
C ASN A 83 -3.82 1.46 15.80
N ILE A 84 -4.39 2.05 14.77
CA ILE A 84 -5.73 1.66 14.29
C ILE A 84 -5.81 0.18 13.89
N GLU A 85 -4.79 -0.35 13.22
CA GLU A 85 -4.75 -1.78 12.85
C GLU A 85 -4.79 -2.68 14.07
N ARG A 86 -4.06 -2.34 15.14
CA ARG A 86 -4.03 -3.06 16.41
C ARG A 86 -5.37 -2.97 17.14
N ILE A 87 -6.07 -1.83 17.04
CA ILE A 87 -7.42 -1.64 17.60
C ILE A 87 -8.43 -2.50 16.83
N LEU A 88 -8.32 -2.54 15.49
CA LEU A 88 -9.20 -3.35 14.65
C LEU A 88 -9.03 -4.86 14.89
N GLU A 89 -7.88 -5.32 15.41
CA GLU A 89 -7.75 -6.72 15.83
C GLU A 89 -8.73 -7.11 16.92
N TYR A 90 -9.03 -6.24 17.89
CA TYR A 90 -10.08 -6.50 18.88
C TYR A 90 -11.46 -6.72 18.24
N VAL A 91 -11.74 -6.01 17.14
CA VAL A 91 -13.00 -6.15 16.40
C VAL A 91 -13.04 -7.43 15.57
N ARG A 92 -11.92 -7.80 14.93
CA ARG A 92 -11.82 -9.01 14.10
C ARG A 92 -12.19 -10.28 14.86
N HIS A 93 -11.80 -10.36 16.13
CA HIS A 93 -12.10 -11.51 16.98
C HIS A 93 -13.58 -11.62 17.39
N GLU A 94 -14.26 -10.49 17.47
CA GLU A 94 -15.71 -10.45 17.81
C GLU A 94 -16.61 -10.49 16.58
N SER A 95 -16.11 -9.99 15.45
CA SER A 95 -16.84 -9.94 14.18
C SER A 95 -16.04 -10.60 13.04
N PRO A 96 -16.27 -11.91 12.80
CA PRO A 96 -15.58 -12.65 11.73
C PRO A 96 -15.76 -12.02 10.33
N ALA A 97 -16.85 -11.26 10.12
CA ALA A 97 -17.10 -10.53 8.88
C ALA A 97 -16.06 -9.43 8.61
N ALA A 98 -15.33 -8.99 9.64
CA ALA A 98 -14.27 -7.99 9.53
C ALA A 98 -12.95 -8.55 8.98
N ASN A 99 -12.79 -9.88 8.90
CA ASN A 99 -11.55 -10.51 8.49
C ASN A 99 -11.21 -10.20 7.02
N GLY A 100 -9.98 -9.73 6.80
CA GLY A 100 -9.40 -9.52 5.48
C GLY A 100 -9.72 -8.20 4.80
N PHE A 101 -10.70 -7.42 5.29
CA PHE A 101 -11.06 -6.14 4.68
C PHE A 101 -10.17 -4.97 5.15
N PHE A 102 -9.63 -5.06 6.35
CA PHE A 102 -8.84 -3.98 6.96
C PHE A 102 -7.34 -4.07 6.71
N ASP A 103 -6.86 -5.03 5.92
CA ASP A 103 -5.44 -5.15 5.64
C ASP A 103 -4.95 -3.96 4.82
N GLY A 104 -4.06 -3.17 5.42
CA GLY A 104 -3.51 -1.96 4.82
C GLY A 104 -4.54 -0.84 4.64
N CYS A 105 -5.63 -0.83 5.42
CA CYS A 105 -6.55 0.30 5.43
C CYS A 105 -5.85 1.54 5.97
N GLU A 106 -6.20 2.69 5.43
CA GLU A 106 -5.81 3.99 5.95
C GLU A 106 -6.95 4.55 6.79
N ALA A 107 -6.61 5.27 7.86
CA ALA A 107 -7.59 5.85 8.75
C ALA A 107 -7.40 7.36 8.84
N GLU A 108 -8.50 8.08 8.77
CA GLU A 108 -8.55 9.51 8.97
C GLU A 108 -9.56 9.85 10.07
N LEU A 109 -9.23 10.82 10.91
CA LEU A 109 -10.11 11.29 11.97
C LEU A 109 -10.38 12.77 11.78
N GLU A 110 -11.64 13.10 11.57
CA GLU A 110 -12.12 14.47 11.50
C GLU A 110 -13.23 14.63 12.56
N ASP A 111 -13.00 15.49 13.52
CA ASP A 111 -13.88 15.71 14.68
C ASP A 111 -14.20 14.37 15.40
N ARG A 112 -15.41 13.85 15.17
CA ARG A 112 -15.89 12.58 15.73
C ARG A 112 -16.13 11.50 14.67
N THR A 113 -15.68 11.73 13.46
CA THR A 113 -15.85 10.80 12.35
C THR A 113 -14.54 10.12 12.07
N LEU A 114 -14.50 8.80 12.30
CA LEU A 114 -13.39 7.94 11.91
C LEU A 114 -13.68 7.33 10.55
N THR A 115 -12.93 7.77 9.55
CA THR A 115 -13.04 7.27 8.19
C THR A 115 -11.99 6.18 7.96
N LEU A 116 -12.43 5.00 7.55
CA LEU A 116 -11.57 3.86 7.19
C LEU A 116 -11.59 3.66 5.68
N CYS A 117 -10.44 3.88 5.04
CA CYS A 117 -10.25 3.74 3.59
C CYS A 117 -9.88 2.30 3.26
N LEU A 118 -10.81 1.56 2.66
CA LEU A 118 -10.66 0.15 2.31
C LEU A 118 -9.96 0.00 0.95
N LYS A 119 -8.77 -0.61 0.92
CA LYS A 119 -8.02 -0.84 -0.33
C LYS A 119 -8.53 -2.04 -1.13
N LYS A 120 -9.20 -2.97 -0.46
CA LYS A 120 -9.68 -4.23 -1.07
C LYS A 120 -11.18 -4.23 -1.37
N GLY A 121 -11.86 -3.09 -1.20
CA GLY A 121 -13.31 -3.01 -1.30
C GLY A 121 -14.02 -3.68 -0.11
N GLY A 122 -15.31 -3.96 -0.26
CA GLY A 122 -16.10 -4.68 0.73
C GLY A 122 -16.93 -3.79 1.65
N LYS A 123 -17.06 -2.50 1.34
CA LYS A 123 -17.88 -1.55 2.09
C LYS A 123 -19.31 -2.06 2.33
N ASP A 124 -19.99 -2.48 1.26
CA ASP A 124 -21.37 -2.95 1.34
C ASP A 124 -21.52 -4.15 2.28
N VAL A 125 -20.52 -5.06 2.29
CA VAL A 125 -20.51 -6.22 3.19
C VAL A 125 -20.35 -5.77 4.62
N LEU A 126 -19.40 -4.91 4.91
CA LEU A 126 -19.12 -4.40 6.26
C LEU A 126 -20.31 -3.60 6.81
N GLU A 127 -20.94 -2.74 6.01
CA GLU A 127 -22.12 -1.98 6.39
C GLU A 127 -23.33 -2.89 6.64
N SER A 128 -23.57 -3.88 5.76
CA SER A 128 -24.66 -4.85 5.93
C SER A 128 -24.55 -5.65 7.22
N GLN A 129 -23.32 -5.94 7.64
CA GLN A 129 -23.01 -6.66 8.88
C GLN A 129 -22.86 -5.72 10.09
N LYS A 130 -23.06 -4.41 9.90
CA LYS A 130 -22.96 -3.36 10.94
C LYS A 130 -21.59 -3.34 11.62
N VAL A 131 -20.54 -3.60 10.87
CA VAL A 131 -19.17 -3.62 11.38
C VAL A 131 -18.72 -2.21 11.77
N ASP A 132 -19.23 -1.17 11.12
CA ASP A 132 -19.09 0.24 11.49
C ASP A 132 -19.46 0.47 12.98
N ARG A 133 -20.61 -0.04 13.38
CA ARG A 133 -21.07 0.04 14.78
C ARG A 133 -20.25 -0.82 15.72
N ALA A 134 -19.82 -2.00 15.28
CA ALA A 134 -18.98 -2.87 16.08
C ALA A 134 -17.64 -2.19 16.40
N ILE A 135 -17.04 -1.50 15.41
CA ILE A 135 -15.81 -0.73 15.60
C ILE A 135 -16.05 0.44 16.56
N ALA A 136 -17.10 1.23 16.33
CA ALA A 136 -17.44 2.36 17.20
C ALA A 136 -17.65 1.92 18.65
N ASN A 137 -18.42 0.85 18.88
CA ASN A 137 -18.65 0.28 20.21
C ASN A 137 -17.34 -0.22 20.85
N LYS A 138 -16.48 -0.90 20.07
CA LYS A 138 -15.20 -1.38 20.59
C LYS A 138 -14.27 -0.24 20.99
N ILE A 139 -14.17 0.82 20.21
CA ILE A 139 -13.40 2.02 20.55
C ILE A 139 -13.96 2.64 21.83
N TYR A 140 -15.29 2.72 21.96
CA TYR A 140 -15.92 3.21 23.18
C TYR A 140 -15.59 2.33 24.39
N GLU A 141 -15.66 1.00 24.26
CA GLU A 141 -15.32 0.05 25.33
C GLU A 141 -13.86 0.19 25.76
N LEU A 142 -12.94 0.32 24.81
CA LEU A 142 -11.51 0.37 25.07
C LEU A 142 -11.02 1.72 25.58
N PHE A 143 -11.57 2.84 25.07
CA PHE A 143 -11.01 4.19 25.30
C PHE A 143 -12.03 5.19 25.84
N ASP A 144 -13.30 4.84 26.00
CA ASP A 144 -14.38 5.77 26.35
C ASP A 144 -14.45 6.96 25.37
N LEU A 145 -14.25 6.69 24.07
CA LEU A 145 -14.34 7.64 22.96
C LEU A 145 -15.52 7.29 22.07
N ASP A 146 -16.35 8.28 21.79
CA ASP A 146 -17.54 8.11 20.95
C ASP A 146 -17.27 8.65 19.54
N PHE A 147 -17.17 7.72 18.59
CA PHE A 147 -16.94 8.01 17.17
C PHE A 147 -18.06 7.48 16.30
N VAL A 148 -18.29 8.17 15.19
CA VAL A 148 -19.02 7.64 14.05
C VAL A 148 -17.99 7.03 13.09
N VAL A 149 -18.16 5.76 12.73
CA VAL A 149 -17.26 5.09 11.79
C VAL A 149 -17.89 5.02 10.42
N ILE A 150 -17.17 5.42 9.39
CA ILE A 150 -17.57 5.32 7.99
C ILE A 150 -16.51 4.59 7.17
N PHE A 151 -16.95 3.85 6.15
CA PHE A 151 -16.06 3.19 5.21
C PHE A 151 -16.02 3.94 3.89
N LEU A 152 -14.82 4.22 3.39
CA LEU A 152 -14.58 4.65 2.02
C LEU A 152 -13.86 3.54 1.27
N GLU A 153 -14.29 3.26 0.05
CA GLU A 153 -13.56 2.39 -0.87
C GLU A 153 -12.66 3.24 -1.76
N VAL A 154 -11.38 2.99 -1.69
CA VAL A 154 -10.47 3.47 -2.73
C VAL A 154 -10.66 2.52 -3.91
N GLN A 155 -11.39 2.93 -4.92
CA GLN A 155 -11.53 2.14 -6.13
C GLN A 155 -10.14 1.97 -6.73
N ALA A 156 -9.62 0.76 -6.71
CA ALA A 156 -8.35 0.41 -7.36
C ALA A 156 -8.32 0.81 -8.85
N PHE A 157 -9.50 0.98 -9.43
CA PHE A 157 -9.74 1.45 -10.79
C PHE A 157 -9.28 2.89 -11.03
N ASP A 158 -9.30 3.75 -10.02
CA ASP A 158 -8.87 5.16 -10.18
C ASP A 158 -7.36 5.30 -10.05
N ILE A 159 -6.69 4.45 -9.28
CA ILE A 159 -5.23 4.44 -9.17
C ILE A 159 -4.61 3.87 -10.45
N GLU A 160 -5.14 2.78 -11.00
CA GLU A 160 -4.65 2.23 -12.26
C GLU A 160 -4.90 3.19 -13.43
N LYS A 161 -6.06 3.83 -13.50
CA LYS A 161 -6.35 4.87 -14.51
C LYS A 161 -5.47 6.10 -14.33
N ALA A 162 -5.24 6.55 -13.11
CA ALA A 162 -4.36 7.69 -12.83
C ALA A 162 -2.91 7.36 -13.18
N VAL A 163 -2.44 6.13 -12.85
CA VAL A 163 -1.11 5.65 -13.22
C VAL A 163 -1.00 5.46 -14.73
N GLN A 164 -2.00 4.86 -15.40
CA GLN A 164 -2.02 4.74 -16.87
C GLN A 164 -2.02 6.10 -17.55
N LYS A 165 -2.84 7.03 -17.08
CA LYS A 165 -2.88 8.40 -17.60
C LYS A 165 -1.55 9.13 -17.41
N ALA A 166 -0.92 9.01 -16.23
CA ALA A 166 0.40 9.61 -15.98
C ALA A 166 1.52 8.96 -16.81
N VAL A 167 1.43 7.64 -17.07
CA VAL A 167 2.37 6.95 -17.98
C VAL A 167 2.15 7.34 -19.42
N GLU A 168 0.91 7.51 -19.86
CA GLU A 168 0.59 7.99 -21.22
C GLU A 168 1.01 9.45 -21.43
N GLU A 169 0.78 10.32 -20.44
CA GLU A 169 1.24 11.72 -20.48
C GLU A 169 2.78 11.81 -20.56
N ARG A 170 3.50 11.03 -19.74
CA ARG A 170 4.96 10.96 -19.84
C ARG A 170 5.46 10.41 -21.17
N ARG A 171 4.82 9.39 -21.71
CA ARG A 171 5.18 8.87 -23.06
C ARG A 171 4.91 9.89 -24.16
N ALA A 172 3.81 10.63 -24.06
CA ALA A 172 3.50 11.72 -25.00
C ALA A 172 4.52 12.86 -24.90
N GLU A 173 4.94 13.26 -23.69
CA GLU A 173 5.99 14.25 -23.47
C GLU A 173 7.36 13.78 -23.98
N GLU A 174 7.71 12.51 -23.75
CA GLU A 174 8.96 11.94 -24.27
C GLU A 174 8.96 11.81 -25.80
N GLN A 175 7.81 11.47 -26.39
CA GLN A 175 7.66 11.46 -27.85
C GLN A 175 7.75 12.87 -28.43
N HIS A 176 7.09 13.85 -27.81
CA HIS A 176 7.15 15.24 -28.26
C HIS A 176 8.58 15.82 -28.14
N LYS A 177 9.30 15.49 -27.06
CA LYS A 177 10.72 15.86 -26.92
C LYS A 177 11.61 15.22 -27.98
N LYS A 178 11.37 13.92 -28.25
CA LYS A 178 12.13 13.23 -29.31
C LYS A 178 11.83 13.82 -30.69
N GLU A 179 10.57 14.15 -30.98
CA GLU A 179 10.21 14.81 -32.24
C GLU A 179 10.76 16.26 -32.35
N GLU A 180 10.85 16.99 -31.22
CA GLU A 180 11.52 18.31 -31.22
C GLU A 180 13.03 18.19 -31.32
N GLU A 181 13.65 17.21 -30.65
CA GLU A 181 15.08 16.93 -30.78
C GLU A 181 15.43 16.45 -32.20
N GLU A 182 14.61 15.56 -32.79
CA GLU A 182 14.81 15.15 -34.19
C GLU A 182 14.62 16.29 -35.18
N LYS A 183 13.68 17.19 -34.96
CA LYS A 183 13.51 18.39 -35.80
C LYS A 183 14.68 19.37 -35.64
N ASN A 184 15.16 19.58 -34.41
CA ASN A 184 16.32 20.46 -34.18
C ASN A 184 17.63 19.85 -34.72
N VAL A 185 17.84 18.54 -34.49
CA VAL A 185 19.03 17.84 -35.03
C VAL A 185 19.05 17.88 -36.57
N ASN A 186 17.90 17.72 -37.21
CA ASN A 186 17.84 17.83 -38.66
C ASN A 186 18.13 19.25 -39.16
N HIS A 187 17.73 20.30 -38.44
CA HIS A 187 17.98 21.68 -38.93
C HIS A 187 19.42 22.14 -38.69
N GLU A 188 20.02 21.79 -37.54
CA GLU A 188 21.42 22.16 -37.25
C GLU A 188 22.44 21.29 -38.01
N LEU A 189 22.16 20.01 -38.25
CA LEU A 189 23.03 19.11 -39.01
C LEU A 189 23.16 19.50 -40.51
N TRP A 190 22.18 20.20 -41.06
CA TRP A 190 22.21 20.60 -42.49
C TRP A 190 22.99 21.90 -42.73
N ASP A 191 23.04 22.78 -41.73
CA ASP A 191 23.78 24.04 -41.83
C ASP A 191 25.27 23.91 -41.46
N GLU A 192 25.63 22.88 -40.66
CA GLU A 192 26.99 22.67 -40.13
C GLU A 192 27.70 21.42 -40.67
N LEU A 193 27.17 20.76 -41.71
CA LEU A 193 27.95 19.69 -42.33
C LEU A 193 29.25 20.31 -42.88
N PRO A 194 30.40 20.05 -42.22
CA PRO A 194 31.66 20.51 -42.76
C PRO A 194 31.77 19.86 -44.12
N VAL A 195 31.94 20.71 -45.16
CA VAL A 195 32.31 20.24 -46.49
C VAL A 195 33.70 19.63 -46.33
N PHE A 196 33.75 18.35 -45.96
CA PHE A 196 35.00 17.59 -45.90
C PHE A 196 35.54 17.41 -47.31
N LYS A 197 36.15 18.44 -47.80
CA LYS A 197 36.74 18.41 -49.15
C LYS A 197 37.94 17.49 -49.24
N ASP A 198 38.63 17.20 -48.13
CA ASP A 198 39.97 16.61 -48.21
C ASP A 198 40.21 15.33 -47.36
N THR A 199 39.22 14.79 -46.62
CA THR A 199 39.49 13.68 -45.71
C THR A 199 38.66 12.39 -45.91
N LEU A 200 37.66 12.42 -46.78
CA LEU A 200 36.86 11.21 -47.05
C LEU A 200 37.63 10.26 -47.98
N LYS A 201 38.10 9.16 -47.44
CA LYS A 201 38.74 8.10 -48.18
C LYS A 201 37.70 7.36 -49.02
N LYS A 202 37.73 7.56 -50.32
CA LYS A 202 36.89 6.81 -51.25
C LYS A 202 37.20 5.30 -51.14
N ILE A 203 36.20 4.50 -50.82
CA ILE A 203 36.32 3.04 -50.67
C ILE A 203 36.01 2.37 -52.04
N TYR A 204 34.93 2.83 -52.71
CA TYR A 204 34.48 2.26 -53.96
C TYR A 204 33.67 3.29 -54.80
N GLY A 205 33.67 3.17 -56.12
CA GLY A 205 32.84 3.97 -57.05
C GLY A 205 33.43 5.32 -57.46
N LYS A 206 32.61 6.20 -57.99
CA LYS A 206 32.98 7.58 -58.39
C LYS A 206 32.82 8.56 -57.25
N ALA A 207 33.54 9.67 -57.25
CA ALA A 207 33.34 10.70 -56.23
C ALA A 207 31.92 11.30 -56.34
N ILE A 208 31.27 11.48 -55.19
CA ILE A 208 29.94 12.03 -55.09
C ILE A 208 30.10 13.54 -54.88
N HIS A 209 29.52 14.33 -55.78
CA HIS A 209 29.58 15.80 -55.74
C HIS A 209 28.24 16.47 -55.48
N GLU A 210 27.17 15.69 -55.45
CA GLU A 210 25.80 16.16 -55.22
C GLU A 210 25.44 16.12 -53.75
N LYS A 211 24.62 17.08 -53.31
CA LYS A 211 24.10 17.05 -51.93
C LYS A 211 23.18 15.84 -51.73
N PRO A 212 23.37 15.08 -50.67
CA PRO A 212 22.50 13.93 -50.41
C PRO A 212 21.07 14.37 -50.07
N LYS A 213 20.10 13.61 -50.55
CA LYS A 213 18.68 13.78 -50.27
C LYS A 213 18.26 12.86 -49.13
N ASN A 214 17.35 13.30 -48.25
CA ASN A 214 16.82 12.45 -47.19
C ASN A 214 16.00 11.31 -47.83
N ILE A 215 16.17 10.08 -47.33
CA ILE A 215 15.46 8.90 -47.84
C ILE A 215 13.94 9.07 -47.76
N ALA A 216 13.45 9.78 -46.77
CA ALA A 216 12.02 10.03 -46.61
C ALA A 216 11.42 10.92 -47.72
N ASP A 217 12.25 11.73 -48.36
CA ASP A 217 11.84 12.68 -49.39
C ASP A 217 12.07 12.15 -50.81
N VAL A 218 12.47 10.89 -50.94
CA VAL A 218 12.74 10.25 -52.25
C VAL A 218 11.42 9.81 -52.88
N SER A 219 11.17 10.25 -54.13
CA SER A 219 10.00 9.84 -54.91
C SER A 219 10.43 9.00 -56.12
N THR A 220 9.44 8.29 -56.72
CA THR A 220 9.64 7.47 -57.92
C THR A 220 9.98 8.29 -59.16
N GLU A 221 9.82 9.60 -59.10
CA GLU A 221 10.14 10.54 -60.20
C GLU A 221 11.59 11.04 -60.11
N ASP A 222 12.25 10.86 -58.95
CA ASP A 222 13.65 11.20 -58.77
C ASP A 222 14.51 10.17 -59.52
N GLY A 223 15.36 10.64 -60.44
CA GLY A 223 16.26 9.81 -61.22
C GLY A 223 17.41 9.25 -60.35
N TYR A 224 18.66 9.57 -60.70
CA TYR A 224 19.82 9.23 -59.86
C TYR A 224 19.92 10.21 -58.72
N ILE A 225 19.87 9.68 -57.49
CA ILE A 225 19.96 10.47 -56.25
C ILE A 225 21.10 9.97 -55.36
N THR A 226 21.63 10.88 -54.56
CA THR A 226 22.60 10.55 -53.54
C THR A 226 21.88 10.53 -52.19
N VAL A 227 22.04 9.45 -51.45
CA VAL A 227 21.54 9.30 -50.08
C VAL A 227 22.69 8.92 -49.15
N TRP A 228 22.55 9.25 -47.89
CA TRP A 228 23.47 8.81 -46.85
C TRP A 228 22.72 8.13 -45.72
N GLY A 229 23.40 7.28 -44.95
CA GLY A 229 22.80 6.60 -43.82
C GLY A 229 23.83 5.78 -43.07
N ASP A 230 23.47 5.38 -41.89
CA ASP A 230 24.28 4.51 -41.05
C ASP A 230 24.11 3.04 -41.43
N VAL A 231 25.23 2.30 -41.44
CA VAL A 231 25.22 0.87 -41.75
C VAL A 231 24.87 0.08 -40.50
N LEU A 232 23.65 -0.40 -40.41
CA LEU A 232 23.16 -1.18 -39.29
C LEU A 232 23.69 -2.63 -39.27
N LYS A 233 23.92 -3.22 -40.46
CA LYS A 233 24.42 -4.59 -40.60
C LYS A 233 25.10 -4.78 -41.96
N THR A 234 26.25 -5.47 -41.98
CA THR A 234 26.91 -5.92 -43.18
C THR A 234 26.87 -7.45 -43.28
N GLU A 235 26.53 -7.96 -44.46
CA GLU A 235 26.51 -9.39 -44.76
C GLU A 235 27.38 -9.68 -45.99
N VAL A 236 28.40 -10.50 -45.82
CA VAL A 236 29.28 -10.92 -46.92
C VAL A 236 28.78 -12.21 -47.52
N ARG A 237 28.42 -12.23 -48.80
CA ARG A 237 28.05 -13.45 -49.54
C ARG A 237 29.06 -13.73 -50.62
N GLU A 238 29.63 -14.92 -50.64
CA GLU A 238 30.43 -15.37 -51.72
C GLU A 238 29.54 -15.73 -52.92
N THR A 239 29.70 -15.03 -54.03
CA THR A 239 29.08 -15.39 -55.31
C THR A 239 30.00 -16.32 -56.06
N LYS A 240 29.58 -17.57 -56.24
CA LYS A 240 30.27 -18.47 -57.19
C LYS A 240 30.09 -17.92 -58.61
N ARG A 241 31.16 -17.62 -59.26
CA ARG A 241 31.20 -17.36 -60.73
C ARG A 241 31.16 -18.67 -61.49
#